data_4e47e8524b647c1fab7d7669a5e077b8
#
_entry.id   4e47e8524b647c1fab7d7669a5e077b8
#
_cell.length_a   1.000
_cell.length_b   1.000
_cell.length_c   1.000
_cell.angle_alpha   90.00
_cell.angle_beta   90.00
_cell.angle_gamma   90.00
#
_symmetry.space_group_name_H-M   'P 1'
#
loop_
_entity.id
_entity.type
_entity.pdbx_description
1 polymer ?
#
loop_
_entity_poly.entity_id
_entity_poly.type
_entity_poly.pdbx_seq_one_letter_code
_entity_poly.pdbx_strand_id
1 'polypeptide(L)'
;DTLSALSGIDKNQLSRANQVDAALLENNLRSGIWSTEVNQQWAWNPLYYQSLAGGALYTLMSREFAPLPRRLENAAARMEKLPALLAQARSELQPARVPAPHAATYAQQNPGVKSIVNDMILAQKDQLSGARRARLEAAAAACNAALDEHQHWIETTLQPAAQADYRVGAEAF
;
A
#
# COMPACT_ATOMS: atom_id res chain seq x y z
N ASP A 1 8.87 -23.61 6.28
CA ASP A 1 7.82 -22.67 5.83
C ASP A 1 6.53 -23.43 5.46
N THR A 2 5.44 -22.73 5.15
CA THR A 2 4.12 -23.34 4.88
C THR A 2 4.14 -24.21 3.62
N LEU A 3 4.87 -23.82 2.58
CA LEU A 3 4.98 -24.61 1.34
C LEU A 3 5.70 -25.95 1.58
N SER A 4 6.78 -25.94 2.37
CA SER A 4 7.48 -27.16 2.77
C SER A 4 6.60 -28.09 3.60
N ALA A 5 5.83 -27.53 4.56
CA ALA A 5 4.89 -28.31 5.35
C ALA A 5 3.79 -28.95 4.47
N LEU A 6 3.25 -28.18 3.50
CA LEU A 6 2.24 -28.70 2.55
C LEU A 6 2.80 -29.79 1.65
N SER A 7 4.07 -29.67 1.24
CA SER A 7 4.76 -30.68 0.42
C SER A 7 5.01 -32.00 1.17
N GLY A 8 5.06 -31.97 2.51
CA GLY A 8 5.20 -33.15 3.36
C GLY A 8 3.91 -33.94 3.57
N ILE A 9 2.77 -33.44 3.11
CA ILE A 9 1.46 -34.13 3.24
C ILE A 9 1.28 -35.11 2.07
N ASP A 10 0.98 -36.37 2.37
CA ASP A 10 0.59 -37.37 1.35
C ASP A 10 -0.81 -37.03 0.81
N LYS A 11 -0.83 -36.40 -0.34
CA LYS A 11 -2.07 -35.93 -1.00
C LYS A 11 -3.00 -37.08 -1.41
N ASN A 12 -2.48 -38.31 -1.55
CA ASN A 12 -3.29 -39.49 -1.92
C ASN A 12 -4.18 -39.96 -0.76
N GLN A 13 -3.82 -39.63 0.47
CA GLN A 13 -4.64 -39.92 1.67
C GLN A 13 -5.71 -38.87 1.96
N LEU A 14 -5.73 -37.78 1.21
CA LEU A 14 -6.72 -36.72 1.37
C LEU A 14 -8.02 -37.07 0.65
N SER A 15 -9.15 -36.59 1.19
CA SER A 15 -10.43 -36.57 0.45
C SER A 15 -10.27 -35.72 -0.82
N ARG A 16 -11.14 -35.95 -1.83
CA ARG A 16 -11.10 -35.17 -3.08
C ARG A 16 -11.20 -33.67 -2.83
N ALA A 17 -12.04 -33.24 -1.89
CA ALA A 17 -12.17 -31.84 -1.52
C ALA A 17 -10.84 -31.29 -0.97
N ASN A 18 -10.21 -31.98 -0.03
CA ASN A 18 -8.94 -31.55 0.54
C ASN A 18 -7.78 -31.62 -0.46
N GLN A 19 -7.83 -32.49 -1.48
CA GLN A 19 -6.85 -32.49 -2.58
C GLN A 19 -6.96 -31.20 -3.40
N VAL A 20 -8.19 -30.72 -3.68
CA VAL A 20 -8.41 -29.45 -4.37
C VAL A 20 -7.92 -28.27 -3.53
N ASP A 21 -8.25 -28.25 -2.23
CA ASP A 21 -7.81 -27.20 -1.32
C ASP A 21 -6.27 -27.16 -1.21
N ALA A 22 -5.62 -28.33 -1.14
CA ALA A 22 -4.16 -28.41 -1.11
C ALA A 22 -3.53 -27.88 -2.41
N ALA A 23 -4.12 -28.17 -3.58
CA ALA A 23 -3.65 -27.67 -4.85
C ALA A 23 -3.81 -26.13 -4.97
N LEU A 24 -4.96 -25.60 -4.53
CA LEU A 24 -5.20 -24.15 -4.49
C LEU A 24 -4.24 -23.45 -3.54
N LEU A 25 -4.03 -24.01 -2.34
CA LEU A 25 -3.09 -23.44 -1.37
C LEU A 25 -1.67 -23.46 -1.91
N GLU A 26 -1.22 -24.58 -2.52
CA GLU A 26 0.11 -24.65 -3.15
C GLU A 26 0.29 -23.60 -4.24
N ASN A 27 -0.70 -23.45 -5.11
CA ASN A 27 -0.66 -22.43 -6.17
C ASN A 27 -0.58 -21.00 -5.59
N ASN A 28 -1.38 -20.70 -4.57
CA ASN A 28 -1.36 -19.40 -3.91
C ASN A 28 -0.01 -19.11 -3.25
N LEU A 29 0.58 -20.10 -2.57
CA LEU A 29 1.89 -19.94 -1.93
C LEU A 29 2.99 -19.72 -2.95
N ARG A 30 3.04 -20.53 -4.02
CA ARG A 30 4.01 -20.36 -5.12
C ARG A 30 3.87 -19.02 -5.82
N SER A 31 2.64 -18.61 -6.12
CA SER A 31 2.35 -17.30 -6.72
C SER A 31 2.78 -16.14 -5.81
N GLY A 32 2.54 -16.26 -4.50
CA GLY A 32 2.99 -15.26 -3.52
C GLY A 32 4.51 -15.15 -3.44
N ILE A 33 5.22 -16.27 -3.42
CA ILE A 33 6.69 -16.32 -3.45
C ILE A 33 7.21 -15.67 -4.74
N TRP A 34 6.69 -16.09 -5.89
CA TRP A 34 7.06 -15.51 -7.18
C TRP A 34 6.81 -14.00 -7.24
N SER A 35 5.65 -13.55 -6.73
CA SER A 35 5.31 -12.12 -6.68
C SER A 35 6.32 -11.31 -5.86
N THR A 36 6.85 -11.89 -4.78
CA THR A 36 7.79 -11.20 -3.90
C THR A 36 9.23 -11.27 -4.41
N GLU A 37 9.68 -12.44 -4.88
CA GLU A 37 11.08 -12.71 -5.22
C GLU A 37 11.42 -12.36 -6.67
N VAL A 38 10.47 -12.56 -7.60
CA VAL A 38 10.69 -12.39 -9.04
C VAL A 38 10.02 -11.12 -9.55
N ASN A 39 8.72 -10.98 -9.37
CA ASN A 39 7.97 -9.82 -9.87
C ASN A 39 8.36 -8.53 -9.14
N GLN A 40 8.55 -8.59 -7.81
CA GLN A 40 9.06 -7.47 -7.01
C GLN A 40 8.27 -6.16 -7.22
N GLN A 41 6.95 -6.20 -7.15
CA GLN A 41 6.10 -5.00 -7.35
C GLN A 41 6.53 -3.81 -6.49
N TRP A 42 7.08 -4.06 -5.32
CA TRP A 42 7.61 -3.05 -4.42
C TRP A 42 8.76 -2.22 -5.04
N ALA A 43 9.48 -2.77 -6.03
CA ALA A 43 10.61 -2.10 -6.68
C ALA A 43 10.24 -1.32 -7.95
N TRP A 44 9.10 -1.61 -8.58
CA TRP A 44 8.75 -1.00 -9.86
C TRP A 44 7.33 -0.45 -9.98
N ASN A 45 6.42 -0.87 -9.10
CA ASN A 45 5.02 -0.42 -9.16
C ASN A 45 4.71 0.63 -8.09
N PRO A 46 4.79 1.94 -8.40
CA PRO A 46 4.51 2.98 -7.42
C PRO A 46 3.07 2.98 -6.94
N LEU A 47 2.12 2.44 -7.74
CA LEU A 47 0.71 2.32 -7.37
C LEU A 47 0.50 1.35 -6.20
N TYR A 48 1.45 0.44 -5.94
CA TYR A 48 1.46 -0.39 -4.74
C TYR A 48 1.52 0.47 -3.47
N TYR A 49 2.41 1.46 -3.42
CA TYR A 49 2.54 2.39 -2.28
C TYR A 49 1.35 3.34 -2.18
N GLN A 50 0.81 3.78 -3.32
CA GLN A 50 -0.42 4.57 -3.38
C GLN A 50 -1.59 3.83 -2.73
N SER A 51 -1.76 2.56 -3.08
CA SER A 51 -2.81 1.70 -2.53
C SER A 51 -2.65 1.50 -1.01
N LEU A 52 -1.41 1.32 -0.54
CA LEU A 52 -1.13 1.20 0.90
C LEU A 52 -1.44 2.51 1.64
N ALA A 53 -0.94 3.65 1.15
CA ALA A 53 -1.12 4.95 1.81
C ALA A 53 -2.59 5.38 1.82
N GLY A 54 -3.24 5.42 0.66
CA GLY A 54 -4.63 5.82 0.52
C GLY A 54 -5.59 4.85 1.19
N GLY A 55 -5.43 3.55 0.94
CA GLY A 55 -6.27 2.51 1.51
C GLY A 55 -6.21 2.43 3.04
N ALA A 56 -5.02 2.67 3.62
CA ALA A 56 -4.85 2.69 5.07
C ALA A 56 -5.72 3.75 5.77
N LEU A 57 -5.97 4.89 5.15
CA LEU A 57 -6.76 5.99 5.70
C LEU A 57 -8.23 5.89 5.26
N TYR A 58 -8.47 5.69 3.96
CA TYR A 58 -9.82 5.66 3.40
C TYR A 58 -10.71 4.61 4.07
N THR A 59 -10.21 3.39 4.28
CA THR A 59 -10.98 2.30 4.86
C THR A 59 -11.43 2.55 6.30
N LEU A 60 -10.69 3.39 7.06
CA LEU A 60 -11.09 3.81 8.41
C LEU A 60 -12.29 4.77 8.39
N MET A 61 -12.39 5.60 7.36
CA MET A 61 -13.40 6.66 7.28
C MET A 61 -14.63 6.22 6.50
N SER A 62 -14.49 5.37 5.49
CA SER A 62 -15.59 4.93 4.61
C SER A 62 -16.52 3.87 5.23
N ARG A 63 -16.16 3.27 6.38
CA ARG A 63 -16.96 2.23 7.04
C ARG A 63 -17.21 2.56 8.50
N GLU A 64 -18.43 2.29 8.99
CA GLU A 64 -18.85 2.55 10.37
C GLU A 64 -18.68 1.32 11.29
N PHE A 65 -17.48 0.75 11.33
CA PHE A 65 -17.16 -0.43 12.15
C PHE A 65 -16.87 -0.12 13.61
N ALA A 66 -16.71 1.16 13.98
CA ALA A 66 -16.45 1.65 15.33
C ALA A 66 -16.91 3.11 15.47
N PRO A 67 -17.10 3.64 16.70
CA PRO A 67 -17.38 5.05 16.94
C PRO A 67 -16.35 5.96 16.28
N LEU A 68 -16.80 7.07 15.70
CA LEU A 68 -15.95 8.00 14.93
C LEU A 68 -14.71 8.49 15.71
N PRO A 69 -14.79 8.85 17.01
CA PRO A 69 -13.59 9.23 17.77
C PRO A 69 -12.51 8.14 17.75
N ARG A 70 -12.89 6.87 17.89
CA ARG A 70 -11.94 5.74 17.82
C ARG A 70 -11.32 5.57 16.44
N ARG A 71 -12.11 5.76 15.38
CA ARG A 71 -11.61 5.72 14.00
C ARG A 71 -10.62 6.86 13.72
N LEU A 72 -10.87 8.06 14.25
CA LEU A 72 -9.95 9.20 14.14
C LEU A 72 -8.65 8.98 14.90
N GLU A 73 -8.67 8.37 16.09
CA GLU A 73 -7.45 7.97 16.80
C GLU A 73 -6.62 6.96 16.02
N ASN A 74 -7.28 5.97 15.39
CA ASN A 74 -6.63 5.01 14.52
C ASN A 74 -6.06 5.67 13.25
N ALA A 75 -6.77 6.67 12.69
CA ALA A 75 -6.29 7.46 11.56
C ALA A 75 -5.03 8.26 11.93
N ALA A 76 -5.00 8.91 13.11
CA ALA A 76 -3.81 9.59 13.61
C ALA A 76 -2.61 8.63 13.69
N ALA A 77 -2.81 7.44 14.29
CA ALA A 77 -1.75 6.44 14.42
C ALA A 77 -1.22 5.94 13.05
N ARG A 78 -2.07 5.88 12.02
CA ARG A 78 -1.64 5.54 10.64
C ARG A 78 -0.94 6.70 9.96
N MET A 79 -1.45 7.92 10.09
CA MET A 79 -0.81 9.13 9.56
C MET A 79 0.61 9.32 10.12
N GLU A 80 0.84 9.00 11.40
CA GLU A 80 2.18 9.01 12.02
C GLU A 80 3.18 8.06 11.35
N LYS A 81 2.70 7.01 10.64
CA LYS A 81 3.55 6.03 9.94
C LYS A 81 3.74 6.34 8.46
N LEU A 82 2.89 7.18 7.86
CA LEU A 82 2.98 7.49 6.43
C LEU A 82 4.29 8.15 6.00
N PRO A 83 4.91 9.08 6.77
CA PRO A 83 6.22 9.61 6.38
C PRO A 83 7.28 8.53 6.19
N ALA A 84 7.33 7.53 7.07
CA ALA A 84 8.26 6.41 6.96
C ALA A 84 7.95 5.51 5.75
N LEU A 85 6.66 5.23 5.47
CA LEU A 85 6.24 4.47 4.29
C LEU A 85 6.63 5.19 3.00
N LEU A 86 6.44 6.50 2.91
CA LEU A 86 6.77 7.30 1.74
C LEU A 86 8.30 7.40 1.55
N ALA A 87 9.07 7.49 2.63
CA ALA A 87 10.53 7.43 2.59
C ALA A 87 11.00 6.05 2.09
N GLN A 88 10.39 4.96 2.58
CA GLN A 88 10.66 3.62 2.08
C GLN A 88 10.31 3.48 0.59
N ALA A 89 9.18 4.00 0.15
CA ALA A 89 8.83 3.99 -1.27
C ALA A 89 9.90 4.66 -2.15
N ARG A 90 10.46 5.77 -1.70
CA ARG A 90 11.55 6.46 -2.41
C ARG A 90 12.86 5.67 -2.43
N SER A 91 13.15 4.89 -1.39
CA SER A 91 14.37 4.05 -1.33
C SER A 91 14.26 2.76 -2.12
N GLU A 92 13.06 2.16 -2.18
CA GLU A 92 12.84 0.86 -2.78
C GLU A 92 12.50 0.94 -4.27
N LEU A 93 11.74 1.96 -4.70
CA LEU A 93 11.40 2.13 -6.09
C LEU A 93 12.66 2.40 -6.92
N GLN A 94 12.82 1.65 -7.99
CA GLN A 94 13.88 1.78 -8.97
C GLN A 94 13.32 2.53 -10.19
N PRO A 95 13.53 3.84 -10.36
CA PRO A 95 12.84 4.65 -11.36
C PRO A 95 12.96 4.10 -12.79
N ALA A 96 14.12 3.56 -13.16
CA ALA A 96 14.33 2.96 -14.48
C ALA A 96 13.49 1.69 -14.74
N ARG A 97 12.97 1.03 -13.69
CA ARG A 97 12.06 -0.12 -13.78
C ARG A 97 10.59 0.28 -13.77
N VAL A 98 10.29 1.55 -13.53
CA VAL A 98 8.91 2.03 -13.46
C VAL A 98 8.38 2.35 -14.86
N PRO A 99 7.22 1.82 -15.26
CA PRO A 99 6.58 2.22 -16.51
C PRO A 99 6.10 3.67 -16.47
N ALA A 100 6.29 4.42 -17.55
CA ALA A 100 5.87 5.81 -17.63
C ALA A 100 4.36 6.03 -17.31
N PRO A 101 3.41 5.17 -17.77
CA PRO A 101 2.01 5.30 -17.40
C PRO A 101 1.75 5.15 -15.88
N HIS A 102 2.52 4.25 -15.20
CA HIS A 102 2.38 4.08 -13.75
C HIS A 102 2.89 5.30 -12.99
N ALA A 103 4.02 5.87 -13.40
CA ALA A 103 4.55 7.09 -12.79
C ALA A 103 3.60 8.28 -12.98
N ALA A 104 3.03 8.45 -14.18
CA ALA A 104 2.05 9.49 -14.48
C ALA A 104 0.77 9.33 -13.62
N THR A 105 0.23 8.11 -13.54
CA THR A 105 -0.94 7.81 -12.71
C THR A 105 -0.65 8.06 -11.22
N TYR A 106 0.55 7.68 -10.75
CA TYR A 106 0.95 7.91 -9.36
C TYR A 106 1.01 9.40 -9.02
N ALA A 107 1.60 10.22 -9.89
CA ALA A 107 1.64 11.67 -9.72
C ALA A 107 0.24 12.30 -9.62
N GLN A 108 -0.70 11.81 -10.43
CA GLN A 108 -2.09 12.30 -10.42
C GLN A 108 -2.88 11.84 -9.18
N GLN A 109 -2.59 10.66 -8.64
CA GLN A 109 -3.32 10.07 -7.51
C GLN A 109 -2.78 10.47 -6.14
N ASN A 110 -1.49 10.80 -6.02
CA ASN A 110 -0.88 11.14 -4.73
C ASN A 110 -1.58 12.32 -4.02
N PRO A 111 -2.02 13.40 -4.70
CA PRO A 111 -2.83 14.45 -4.08
C PRO A 111 -4.14 13.96 -3.46
N GLY A 112 -4.72 12.87 -3.98
CA GLY A 112 -5.93 12.27 -3.43
C GLY A 112 -5.77 11.74 -2.00
N VAL A 113 -4.57 11.28 -1.61
CA VAL A 113 -4.29 10.90 -0.21
C VAL A 113 -4.37 12.12 0.69
N LYS A 114 -3.88 13.27 0.24
CA LYS A 114 -3.97 14.55 0.96
C LYS A 114 -5.42 15.00 1.14
N SER A 115 -6.27 14.79 0.13
CA SER A 115 -7.72 15.04 0.24
C SER A 115 -8.37 14.14 1.30
N ILE A 116 -7.99 12.87 1.39
CA ILE A 116 -8.49 11.99 2.46
C ILE A 116 -8.11 12.55 3.85
N VAL A 117 -6.85 13.00 4.02
CA VAL A 117 -6.39 13.59 5.29
C VAL A 117 -7.18 14.84 5.63
N ASN A 118 -7.38 15.76 4.69
CA ASN A 118 -7.95 17.07 4.96
C ASN A 118 -9.49 17.04 5.00
N ASP A 119 -10.12 16.41 3.99
CA ASP A 119 -11.55 16.52 3.75
C ASP A 119 -12.35 15.43 4.47
N MET A 120 -11.74 14.27 4.74
CA MET A 120 -12.43 13.18 5.44
C MET A 120 -12.03 13.06 6.91
N ILE A 121 -10.75 13.29 7.26
CA ILE A 121 -10.24 13.08 8.61
C ILE A 121 -10.24 14.39 9.40
N LEU A 122 -9.51 15.42 8.96
CA LEU A 122 -9.41 16.70 9.66
C LEU A 122 -10.73 17.46 9.73
N ALA A 123 -11.60 17.30 8.74
CA ALA A 123 -12.95 17.86 8.78
C ALA A 123 -13.78 17.36 9.99
N GLN A 124 -13.42 16.23 10.58
CA GLN A 124 -14.09 15.63 11.75
C GLN A 124 -13.32 15.84 13.06
N LYS A 125 -12.30 16.67 13.11
CA LYS A 125 -11.42 16.85 14.27
C LYS A 125 -12.14 17.27 15.55
N ASP A 126 -13.28 17.97 15.44
CA ASP A 126 -14.09 18.43 16.58
C ASP A 126 -14.78 17.27 17.33
N GLN A 127 -14.78 16.06 16.77
CA GLN A 127 -15.18 14.84 17.47
C GLN A 127 -14.15 14.37 18.52
N LEU A 128 -12.99 15.00 18.53
CA LEU A 128 -11.93 14.81 19.52
C LEU A 128 -11.70 16.11 20.30
N SER A 129 -11.16 15.99 21.51
CA SER A 129 -10.80 17.13 22.35
C SER A 129 -9.43 16.93 23.01
N GLY A 130 -8.86 18.01 23.54
CA GLY A 130 -7.61 17.98 24.30
C GLY A 130 -6.46 17.32 23.52
N ALA A 131 -5.68 16.49 24.20
CA ALA A 131 -4.49 15.85 23.64
C ALA A 131 -4.77 14.96 22.42
N ARG A 132 -5.96 14.34 22.34
CA ARG A 132 -6.33 13.48 21.18
C ARG A 132 -6.50 14.30 19.91
N ARG A 133 -7.17 15.46 20.01
CA ARG A 133 -7.30 16.40 18.88
C ARG A 133 -5.94 16.94 18.45
N ALA A 134 -5.13 17.39 19.40
CA ALA A 134 -3.79 17.92 19.11
C ALA A 134 -2.90 16.86 18.41
N ARG A 135 -2.98 15.59 18.83
CA ARG A 135 -2.29 14.47 18.17
C ARG A 135 -2.75 14.27 16.73
N LEU A 136 -4.08 14.30 16.48
CA LEU A 136 -4.64 14.17 15.13
C LEU A 136 -4.14 15.29 14.20
N GLU A 137 -4.19 16.54 14.67
CA GLU A 137 -3.76 17.71 13.91
C GLU A 137 -2.25 17.66 13.62
N ALA A 138 -1.42 17.28 14.60
CA ALA A 138 0.03 17.12 14.42
C ALA A 138 0.36 15.98 13.43
N ALA A 139 -0.31 14.82 13.55
CA ALA A 139 -0.14 13.70 12.63
C ALA A 139 -0.54 14.07 11.21
N ALA A 140 -1.63 14.80 11.01
CA ALA A 140 -2.06 15.27 9.70
C ALA A 140 -1.09 16.28 9.09
N ALA A 141 -0.54 17.21 9.87
CA ALA A 141 0.44 18.18 9.42
C ALA A 141 1.72 17.46 8.93
N ALA A 142 2.26 16.51 9.71
CA ALA A 142 3.43 15.74 9.33
C ALA A 142 3.17 14.86 8.09
N CYS A 143 1.99 14.26 8.00
CA CYS A 143 1.56 13.45 6.86
C CYS A 143 1.47 14.31 5.58
N ASN A 144 0.83 15.47 5.64
CA ASN A 144 0.71 16.39 4.51
C ASN A 144 2.08 16.88 4.02
N ALA A 145 2.99 17.23 4.93
CA ALA A 145 4.35 17.63 4.57
C ALA A 145 5.11 16.51 3.85
N ALA A 146 4.99 15.26 4.34
CA ALA A 146 5.62 14.11 3.70
C ALA A 146 5.01 13.78 2.34
N LEU A 147 3.70 13.99 2.15
CA LEU A 147 3.02 13.82 0.85
C LEU A 147 3.45 14.90 -0.15
N ASP A 148 3.67 16.14 0.28
CA ASP A 148 4.18 17.22 -0.58
C ASP A 148 5.63 16.95 -1.01
N GLU A 149 6.50 16.53 -0.08
CA GLU A 149 7.87 16.10 -0.39
C GLU A 149 7.89 14.93 -1.37
N HIS A 150 6.99 13.97 -1.14
CA HIS A 150 6.89 12.79 -2.00
C HIS A 150 6.38 13.15 -3.40
N GLN A 151 5.40 14.06 -3.52
CA GLN A 151 4.93 14.58 -4.81
C GLN A 151 6.06 15.24 -5.59
N HIS A 152 6.84 16.07 -4.92
CA HIS A 152 8.01 16.70 -5.53
C HIS A 152 9.01 15.66 -6.07
N TRP A 153 9.31 14.62 -5.28
CA TRP A 153 10.16 13.52 -5.72
C TRP A 153 9.59 12.75 -6.91
N ILE A 154 8.27 12.49 -6.92
CA ILE A 154 7.61 11.84 -8.07
C ILE A 154 7.85 12.65 -9.34
N GLU A 155 7.64 13.96 -9.30
CA GLU A 155 7.73 14.86 -10.46
C GLU A 155 9.16 15.08 -10.92
N THR A 156 10.12 15.18 -10.00
CA THR A 156 11.49 15.55 -10.32
C THR A 156 12.44 14.37 -10.49
N THR A 157 12.10 13.21 -9.96
CA THR A 157 12.98 12.04 -9.95
C THR A 157 12.33 10.82 -10.63
N LEU A 158 11.11 10.44 -10.19
CA LEU A 158 10.49 9.20 -10.66
C LEU A 158 10.00 9.33 -12.11
N GLN A 159 9.19 10.33 -12.42
CA GLN A 159 8.60 10.50 -13.75
C GLN A 159 9.64 10.69 -14.85
N PRO A 160 10.69 11.53 -14.70
CA PRO A 160 11.68 11.71 -15.76
C PRO A 160 12.48 10.43 -16.09
N ALA A 161 12.62 9.52 -15.11
CA ALA A 161 13.39 8.28 -15.26
C ALA A 161 12.53 7.05 -15.61
N ALA A 162 11.19 7.18 -15.56
CA ALA A 162 10.25 6.08 -15.77
C ALA A 162 10.09 5.76 -17.27
N GLN A 163 10.73 4.67 -17.73
CA GLN A 163 10.73 4.27 -19.15
C GLN A 163 10.51 2.77 -19.37
N ALA A 164 10.26 1.98 -18.32
CA ALA A 164 10.11 0.53 -18.42
C ALA A 164 8.82 0.13 -19.15
N ASP A 165 8.84 -1.08 -19.73
CA ASP A 165 7.62 -1.72 -20.22
C ASP A 165 6.80 -2.26 -19.04
N TYR A 166 5.49 -2.06 -19.07
CA TYR A 166 4.56 -2.59 -18.08
C TYR A 166 4.19 -4.07 -18.26
N ARG A 167 4.60 -4.66 -19.39
CA ARG A 167 4.30 -6.06 -19.71
C ARG A 167 5.29 -6.98 -19.01
N VAL A 168 4.78 -8.01 -18.36
CA VAL A 168 5.62 -8.99 -17.67
C VAL A 168 6.31 -9.98 -18.62
N GLY A 169 5.88 -10.05 -19.90
CA GLY A 169 6.41 -10.97 -20.88
C GLY A 169 5.74 -12.36 -20.84
N ALA A 170 5.93 -13.13 -21.93
CA ALA A 170 5.28 -14.43 -22.07
C ALA A 170 5.80 -15.49 -21.08
N GLU A 171 7.07 -15.40 -20.69
CA GLU A 171 7.67 -16.36 -19.75
C GLU A 171 7.17 -16.19 -18.31
N ALA A 172 6.79 -14.97 -17.93
CA ALA A 172 6.30 -14.66 -16.60
C ALA A 172 4.76 -14.75 -16.49
N PHE A 173 4.06 -14.78 -17.62
CA PHE A 173 2.60 -14.91 -17.71
C PHE A 173 2.20 -16.38 -17.67
#